data_c0d77033437e416ccb85476335be6995
#
_entry.id   c0d77033437e416ccb85476335be6995
#
_cell.length_a   1.000
_cell.length_b   1.000
_cell.length_c   1.000
_cell.angle_alpha   90.00
_cell.angle_beta   90.00
_cell.angle_gamma   90.00
#
_symmetry.space_group_name_H-M   'P 1'
#
loop_
_entity.id
_entity.type
_entity.pdbx_description
1 polymer ?
#
loop_
_entity_poly.entity_id
_entity_poly.type
_entity_poly.pdbx_seq_one_letter_code
_entity_poly.pdbx_strand_id
1 'polypeptide(L)'
;MSRAPDTWILTADCPSVLGTVDAVTRYLFEQGCYVTEHHSFDDRLSGRFFIRVEFRQPEGFDEQAFRDGLATRGEAFGMIFELTAPNYRPKVVIMVSKADHCLNDLLYRQRIGQLSMDVVAVVSNHPDLKPLADWHQIPYYHFPLDPNDKPSQERQVWQVIEETGAELVILARYMQAVSYTHLRA
;
A
#
# COMPACT_ATOMS: atom_id res chain seq x y z
N MET A 1 -9.59 1.05 -13.41
CA MET A 1 -9.25 2.31 -14.11
C MET A 1 -7.86 2.70 -13.65
N SER A 2 -6.95 3.09 -14.56
CA SER A 2 -5.61 3.56 -14.18
C SER A 2 -5.74 4.93 -13.52
N ARG A 3 -5.05 5.16 -12.39
CA ARG A 3 -4.97 6.44 -11.69
C ARG A 3 -4.38 7.50 -12.62
N ALA A 4 -4.91 8.71 -12.62
CA ALA A 4 -4.29 9.83 -13.35
C ALA A 4 -2.90 10.14 -12.74
N PRO A 5 -1.88 10.45 -13.58
CA PRO A 5 -0.50 10.58 -13.12
C PRO A 5 -0.23 11.77 -12.18
N ASP A 6 -1.21 12.66 -12.00
CA ASP A 6 -1.16 13.88 -11.20
C ASP A 6 -2.09 13.84 -9.96
N THR A 7 -2.57 12.64 -9.58
CA THR A 7 -3.57 12.48 -8.51
C THR A 7 -2.92 12.14 -7.17
N TRP A 8 -3.13 12.99 -6.18
CA TRP A 8 -2.82 12.74 -4.79
C TRP A 8 -3.90 11.88 -4.14
N ILE A 9 -3.52 11.10 -3.12
CA ILE A 9 -4.46 10.39 -2.25
C ILE A 9 -4.27 10.91 -0.83
N LEU A 10 -5.37 11.36 -0.24
CA LEU A 10 -5.48 11.62 1.19
C LEU A 10 -6.31 10.50 1.82
N THR A 11 -5.74 9.81 2.79
CA THR A 11 -6.48 8.94 3.70
C THR A 11 -6.48 9.55 5.09
N ALA A 12 -7.60 9.46 5.79
CA ALA A 12 -7.70 9.92 7.16
C ALA A 12 -8.63 9.02 7.96
N ASP A 13 -8.34 8.86 9.24
CA ASP A 13 -9.21 8.23 10.20
C ASP A 13 -9.30 9.04 11.50
N CYS A 14 -10.48 9.06 12.10
CA CYS A 14 -10.77 9.79 13.33
C CYS A 14 -11.96 9.17 14.09
N PRO A 15 -12.25 9.58 15.32
CA PRO A 15 -13.54 9.28 15.94
C PRO A 15 -14.73 9.70 15.09
N SER A 16 -15.82 8.94 15.11
CA SER A 16 -17.06 9.25 14.37
C SER A 16 -17.75 10.46 14.99
N VAL A 17 -17.49 11.65 14.45
CA VAL A 17 -18.08 12.91 14.93
C VAL A 17 -18.64 13.75 13.77
N LEU A 18 -19.61 14.61 14.08
CA LEU A 18 -20.22 15.49 13.09
C LEU A 18 -19.20 16.50 12.55
N GLY A 19 -19.21 16.71 11.23
CA GLY A 19 -18.39 17.73 10.57
C GLY A 19 -17.07 17.21 10.00
N THR A 20 -16.70 15.94 10.20
CA THR A 20 -15.45 15.34 9.74
C THR A 20 -15.27 15.45 8.22
N VAL A 21 -16.31 15.12 7.45
CA VAL A 21 -16.28 15.22 5.97
C VAL A 21 -16.11 16.67 5.53
N ASP A 22 -16.87 17.60 6.12
CA ASP A 22 -16.78 19.02 5.82
C ASP A 22 -15.37 19.58 6.13
N ALA A 23 -14.77 19.18 7.25
CA ALA A 23 -13.42 19.62 7.62
C ALA A 23 -12.38 19.27 6.54
N VAL A 24 -12.43 18.05 6.00
CA VAL A 24 -11.50 17.59 4.95
C VAL A 24 -11.82 18.24 3.61
N THR A 25 -13.08 18.18 3.17
CA THR A 25 -13.45 18.67 1.84
C THR A 25 -13.37 20.18 1.72
N ARG A 26 -13.72 20.92 2.79
CA ARG A 26 -13.56 22.37 2.84
C ARG A 26 -12.09 22.78 2.82
N TYR A 27 -11.22 22.07 3.54
CA TYR A 27 -9.79 22.34 3.49
C TYR A 27 -9.24 22.13 2.07
N LEU A 28 -9.58 21.02 1.41
CA LEU A 28 -9.18 20.77 0.01
C LEU A 28 -9.66 21.91 -0.91
N PHE A 29 -10.91 22.36 -0.77
CA PHE A 29 -11.45 23.48 -1.53
C PHE A 29 -10.68 24.79 -1.28
N GLU A 30 -10.41 25.15 -0.03
CA GLU A 30 -9.66 26.34 0.36
C GLU A 30 -8.23 26.35 -0.19
N GLN A 31 -7.63 25.14 -0.33
CA GLN A 31 -6.31 24.97 -0.94
C GLN A 31 -6.34 24.91 -2.48
N GLY A 32 -7.51 25.11 -3.11
CA GLY A 32 -7.67 25.07 -4.56
C GLY A 32 -7.55 23.67 -5.17
N CYS A 33 -7.65 22.61 -4.36
CA CYS A 33 -7.56 21.24 -4.82
C CYS A 33 -8.84 20.80 -5.51
N TYR A 34 -8.71 20.07 -6.63
CA TYR A 34 -9.84 19.50 -7.36
C TYR A 34 -10.06 18.04 -6.96
N VAL A 35 -11.11 17.77 -6.19
CA VAL A 35 -11.48 16.41 -5.76
C VAL A 35 -12.00 15.62 -6.95
N THR A 36 -11.40 14.47 -7.24
CA THR A 36 -11.79 13.57 -8.33
C THR A 36 -12.57 12.36 -7.82
N GLU A 37 -12.31 11.93 -6.59
CA GLU A 37 -12.97 10.78 -5.97
C GLU A 37 -13.03 10.97 -4.46
N HIS A 38 -14.13 10.58 -3.82
CA HIS A 38 -14.30 10.63 -2.38
C HIS A 38 -15.04 9.39 -1.90
N HIS A 39 -14.44 8.71 -0.93
CA HIS A 39 -15.03 7.60 -0.20
C HIS A 39 -14.96 7.88 1.29
N SER A 40 -16.01 7.55 2.01
CA SER A 40 -16.03 7.59 3.46
C SER A 40 -16.79 6.39 4.03
N PHE A 41 -16.37 5.96 5.19
CA PHE A 41 -16.94 4.81 5.88
C PHE A 41 -17.01 5.07 7.38
N ASP A 42 -18.21 4.91 7.95
CA ASP A 42 -18.44 4.96 9.40
C ASP A 42 -18.45 3.54 9.96
N ASP A 43 -17.40 3.18 10.66
CA ASP A 43 -17.33 1.90 11.38
C ASP A 43 -17.98 2.02 12.75
N ARG A 44 -19.25 1.64 12.82
CA ARG A 44 -20.03 1.68 14.06
C ARG A 44 -19.52 0.76 15.16
N LEU A 45 -18.74 -0.29 14.81
CA LEU A 45 -18.22 -1.23 15.79
C LEU A 45 -17.02 -0.64 16.55
N SER A 46 -16.13 0.02 15.84
CA SER A 46 -14.96 0.69 16.43
C SER A 46 -15.23 2.15 16.84
N GLY A 47 -16.33 2.74 16.38
CA GLY A 47 -16.62 4.18 16.56
C GLY A 47 -15.65 5.06 15.79
N ARG A 48 -15.07 4.56 14.70
CA ARG A 48 -14.12 5.30 13.85
C ARG A 48 -14.71 5.60 12.49
N PHE A 49 -14.32 6.76 11.97
CA PHE A 49 -14.69 7.24 10.66
C PHE A 49 -13.47 7.31 9.75
N PHE A 50 -13.57 6.72 8.56
CA PHE A 50 -12.51 6.64 7.58
C PHE A 50 -12.87 7.45 6.35
N ILE A 51 -11.89 8.20 5.84
CA ILE A 51 -12.03 9.01 4.62
C ILE A 51 -10.87 8.65 3.68
N ARG A 52 -11.19 8.51 2.40
CA ARG A 52 -10.22 8.44 1.31
C ARG A 52 -10.66 9.40 0.21
N VAL A 53 -9.77 10.33 -0.14
CA VAL A 53 -10.02 11.33 -1.18
C VAL A 53 -8.91 11.28 -2.21
N GLU A 54 -9.28 11.24 -3.48
CA GLU A 54 -8.36 11.51 -4.59
C GLU A 54 -8.57 12.94 -5.07
N PHE A 55 -7.45 13.66 -5.26
CA PHE A 55 -7.52 15.04 -5.71
C PHE A 55 -6.33 15.42 -6.59
N ARG A 56 -6.54 16.40 -7.45
CA ARG A 56 -5.47 17.08 -8.20
C ARG A 56 -5.08 18.37 -7.48
N GLN A 57 -3.78 18.59 -7.42
CA GLN A 57 -3.20 19.80 -6.80
C GLN A 57 -3.37 21.01 -7.73
N PRO A 58 -3.45 22.25 -7.17
CA PRO A 58 -3.33 23.45 -7.96
C PRO A 58 -1.89 23.72 -8.40
N GLU A 59 -1.70 24.67 -9.30
CA GLU A 59 -0.39 25.18 -9.64
C GLU A 59 0.28 25.82 -8.40
N GLY A 60 1.57 25.54 -8.19
CA GLY A 60 2.31 26.05 -7.03
C GLY A 60 2.00 25.36 -5.70
N PHE A 61 1.43 24.15 -5.73
CA PHE A 61 1.12 23.38 -4.53
C PHE A 61 2.36 23.11 -3.66
N ASP A 62 2.29 23.53 -2.39
CA ASP A 62 3.29 23.25 -1.37
C ASP A 62 2.80 22.10 -0.48
N GLU A 63 3.42 20.94 -0.64
CA GLU A 63 3.05 19.72 0.11
C GLU A 63 3.22 19.91 1.63
N GLN A 64 4.33 20.57 2.07
CA GLN A 64 4.57 20.71 3.50
C GLN A 64 3.57 21.67 4.14
N ALA A 65 3.32 22.80 3.51
CA ALA A 65 2.31 23.75 3.98
C ALA A 65 0.90 23.12 4.00
N PHE A 66 0.60 22.27 3.00
CA PHE A 66 -0.65 21.54 2.96
C PHE A 66 -0.77 20.53 4.12
N ARG A 67 0.30 19.78 4.41
CA ARG A 67 0.33 18.82 5.54
C ARG A 67 0.13 19.55 6.88
N ASP A 68 0.84 20.65 7.09
CA ASP A 68 0.77 21.42 8.34
C ASP A 68 -0.64 22.01 8.55
N GLY A 69 -1.23 22.56 7.51
CA GLY A 69 -2.59 23.11 7.57
C GLY A 69 -3.66 22.03 7.79
N LEU A 70 -3.49 20.84 7.17
CA LEU A 70 -4.39 19.72 7.40
C LEU A 70 -4.27 19.17 8.81
N ALA A 71 -3.05 19.08 9.35
CA ALA A 71 -2.81 18.66 10.73
C ALA A 71 -3.51 19.60 11.72
N THR A 72 -3.32 20.91 11.55
CA THR A 72 -3.98 21.93 12.40
C THR A 72 -5.51 21.80 12.35
N ARG A 73 -6.09 21.58 11.16
CA ARG A 73 -7.53 21.39 11.02
C ARG A 73 -8.02 20.07 11.61
N GLY A 74 -7.23 19.01 11.48
CA GLY A 74 -7.53 17.67 11.97
C GLY A 74 -7.47 17.53 13.50
N GLU A 75 -6.73 18.40 14.19
CA GLU A 75 -6.58 18.35 15.67
C GLU A 75 -7.92 18.39 16.39
N ALA A 76 -8.86 19.22 15.95
CA ALA A 76 -10.19 19.33 16.56
C ALA A 76 -11.02 18.05 16.45
N PHE A 77 -10.65 17.15 15.54
CA PHE A 77 -11.34 15.88 15.28
C PHE A 77 -10.55 14.67 15.75
N GLY A 78 -9.34 14.85 16.31
CA GLY A 78 -8.43 13.75 16.62
C GLY A 78 -8.07 12.92 15.36
N MET A 79 -7.91 13.60 14.22
CA MET A 79 -7.70 12.99 12.91
C MET A 79 -6.23 12.60 12.73
N ILE A 80 -6.04 11.35 12.31
CA ILE A 80 -4.75 10.84 11.80
C ILE A 80 -4.89 10.77 10.28
N PHE A 81 -3.92 11.31 9.54
CA PHE A 81 -3.98 11.30 8.08
C PHE A 81 -2.66 10.89 7.45
N GLU A 82 -2.78 10.36 6.24
CA GLU A 82 -1.66 10.07 5.36
C GLU A 82 -1.92 10.71 3.99
N LEU A 83 -0.88 11.32 3.42
CA LEU A 83 -0.91 11.94 2.10
C LEU A 83 0.08 11.23 1.19
N THR A 84 -0.44 10.59 0.15
CA THR A 84 0.33 9.83 -0.83
C THR A 84 0.49 10.64 -2.11
N ALA A 85 1.73 10.88 -2.50
CA ALA A 85 2.08 11.63 -3.72
C ALA A 85 1.65 10.88 -5.01
N PRO A 86 1.42 11.60 -6.14
CA PRO A 86 0.99 11.01 -7.39
C PRO A 86 1.90 9.90 -7.91
N ASN A 87 3.21 10.08 -7.77
CA ASN A 87 4.23 9.17 -8.29
C ASN A 87 4.71 8.14 -7.27
N TYR A 88 4.08 8.10 -6.10
CA TYR A 88 4.45 7.12 -5.08
C TYR A 88 4.19 5.69 -5.55
N ARG A 89 5.20 4.85 -5.37
CA ARG A 89 5.18 3.43 -5.71
C ARG A 89 5.70 2.65 -4.52
N PRO A 90 4.81 1.95 -3.79
CA PRO A 90 5.24 1.13 -2.66
C PRO A 90 6.18 0.03 -3.12
N LYS A 91 7.21 -0.25 -2.33
CA LYS A 91 8.08 -1.41 -2.52
C LYS A 91 7.35 -2.67 -2.09
N VAL A 92 7.30 -3.65 -2.97
CA VAL A 92 6.48 -4.85 -2.77
C VAL A 92 7.31 -6.11 -2.85
N VAL A 93 7.16 -7.00 -1.88
CA VAL A 93 7.58 -8.40 -1.96
C VAL A 93 6.38 -9.27 -2.37
N ILE A 94 6.54 -10.09 -3.41
CA ILE A 94 5.50 -11.04 -3.83
C ILE A 94 5.90 -12.43 -3.37
N MET A 95 5.07 -13.06 -2.55
CA MET A 95 5.25 -14.43 -2.11
C MET A 95 4.44 -15.38 -2.98
N VAL A 96 5.11 -16.39 -3.53
CA VAL A 96 4.52 -17.36 -4.48
C VAL A 96 4.82 -18.80 -4.08
N SER A 97 4.16 -19.74 -4.72
CA SER A 97 4.45 -21.17 -4.65
C SER A 97 4.70 -21.72 -6.07
N LYS A 98 4.06 -22.80 -6.49
CA LYS A 98 4.28 -23.42 -7.81
C LYS A 98 3.48 -22.78 -8.94
N ALA A 99 2.29 -22.26 -8.64
CA ALA A 99 1.38 -21.75 -9.66
C ALA A 99 1.81 -20.33 -10.10
N ASP A 100 1.98 -20.15 -11.41
CA ASP A 100 2.54 -18.96 -12.05
C ASP A 100 1.53 -17.85 -12.36
N HIS A 101 0.26 -18.21 -12.55
CA HIS A 101 -0.76 -17.30 -13.10
C HIS A 101 -0.93 -15.99 -12.29
N CYS A 102 -0.88 -16.06 -10.94
CA CYS A 102 -0.99 -14.86 -10.12
C CYS A 102 0.24 -13.95 -10.24
N LEU A 103 1.44 -14.53 -10.20
CA LEU A 103 2.67 -13.77 -10.39
C LEU A 103 2.71 -13.12 -11.76
N ASN A 104 2.35 -13.88 -12.79
CA ASN A 104 2.33 -13.42 -14.18
C ASN A 104 1.36 -12.25 -14.38
N ASP A 105 0.13 -12.33 -13.83
CA ASP A 105 -0.86 -11.24 -13.89
C ASP A 105 -0.37 -9.98 -13.15
N LEU A 106 0.19 -10.12 -11.95
CA LEU A 106 0.72 -8.99 -11.18
C LEU A 106 1.87 -8.28 -11.90
N LEU A 107 2.84 -9.03 -12.42
CA LEU A 107 3.98 -8.48 -13.15
C LEU A 107 3.57 -7.86 -14.49
N TYR A 108 2.61 -8.49 -15.18
CA TYR A 108 2.04 -7.91 -16.40
C TYR A 108 1.37 -6.56 -16.12
N ARG A 109 0.50 -6.49 -15.10
CA ARG A 109 -0.22 -5.24 -14.72
C ARG A 109 0.73 -4.15 -14.23
N GLN A 110 1.77 -4.52 -13.51
CA GLN A 110 2.83 -3.59 -13.09
C GLN A 110 3.55 -3.02 -14.32
N ARG A 111 3.95 -3.87 -15.27
CA ARG A 111 4.66 -3.46 -16.49
C ARG A 111 3.84 -2.51 -17.38
N ILE A 112 2.52 -2.73 -17.49
CA ILE A 112 1.64 -1.87 -18.31
C ILE A 112 1.11 -0.64 -17.53
N GLY A 113 1.60 -0.41 -16.30
CA GLY A 113 1.24 0.75 -15.48
C GLY A 113 -0.16 0.71 -14.84
N GLN A 114 -0.81 -0.47 -14.82
CA GLN A 114 -2.09 -0.64 -14.10
C GLN A 114 -1.91 -0.75 -12.59
N LEU A 115 -0.76 -1.26 -12.14
CA LEU A 115 -0.38 -1.32 -10.74
C LEU A 115 0.86 -0.44 -10.51
N SER A 116 0.69 0.62 -9.73
CA SER A 116 1.77 1.54 -9.34
C SER A 116 2.49 0.96 -8.14
N MET A 117 3.43 0.04 -8.37
CA MET A 117 4.25 -0.59 -7.34
C MET A 117 5.63 -0.92 -7.89
N ASP A 118 6.62 -1.00 -7.00
CA ASP A 118 7.97 -1.47 -7.30
C ASP A 118 8.15 -2.85 -6.68
N VAL A 119 8.17 -3.89 -7.53
CA VAL A 119 8.41 -5.26 -7.08
C VAL A 119 9.90 -5.43 -6.81
N VAL A 120 10.28 -5.46 -5.54
CA VAL A 120 11.68 -5.51 -5.09
C VAL A 120 12.20 -6.93 -4.89
N ALA A 121 11.31 -7.89 -4.68
CA ALA A 121 11.66 -9.31 -4.60
C ALA A 121 10.46 -10.23 -4.84
N VAL A 122 10.76 -11.44 -5.31
CA VAL A 122 9.85 -12.59 -5.29
C VAL A 122 10.41 -13.60 -4.32
N VAL A 123 9.58 -14.07 -3.39
CA VAL A 123 9.95 -15.10 -2.40
C VAL A 123 9.10 -16.34 -2.63
N SER A 124 9.71 -17.52 -2.61
CA SER A 124 9.00 -18.78 -2.81
C SER A 124 9.58 -19.93 -2.01
N ASN A 125 8.73 -20.89 -1.68
CA ASN A 125 9.14 -22.19 -1.14
C ASN A 125 9.47 -23.24 -2.23
N HIS A 126 9.38 -22.85 -3.51
CA HIS A 126 9.69 -23.68 -4.68
C HIS A 126 10.55 -22.92 -5.69
N PRO A 127 11.42 -23.59 -6.48
CA PRO A 127 12.26 -22.93 -7.47
C PRO A 127 11.56 -22.63 -8.80
N ASP A 128 10.35 -23.17 -9.01
CA ASP A 128 9.68 -23.28 -10.31
C ASP A 128 9.49 -21.93 -11.03
N LEU A 129 9.24 -20.85 -10.27
CA LEU A 129 8.94 -19.55 -10.83
C LEU A 129 10.17 -18.61 -10.97
N LYS A 130 11.38 -19.12 -10.63
CA LYS A 130 12.60 -18.35 -10.79
C LYS A 130 12.80 -17.82 -12.21
N PRO A 131 12.62 -18.62 -13.30
CA PRO A 131 12.77 -18.12 -14.67
C PRO A 131 11.84 -16.95 -15.02
N LEU A 132 10.62 -16.93 -14.45
CA LEU A 132 9.67 -15.84 -14.65
C LEU A 132 10.15 -14.55 -13.96
N ALA A 133 10.65 -14.65 -12.73
CA ALA A 133 11.22 -13.51 -12.02
C ALA A 133 12.49 -12.99 -12.71
N ASP A 134 13.37 -13.88 -13.15
CA ASP A 134 14.60 -13.52 -13.89
C ASP A 134 14.27 -12.78 -15.20
N TRP A 135 13.24 -13.19 -15.94
CA TRP A 135 12.80 -12.50 -17.14
C TRP A 135 12.35 -11.06 -16.87
N HIS A 136 11.75 -10.80 -15.70
CA HIS A 136 11.39 -9.46 -15.25
C HIS A 136 12.53 -8.73 -14.53
N GLN A 137 13.71 -9.35 -14.40
CA GLN A 137 14.89 -8.80 -13.69
C GLN A 137 14.62 -8.54 -12.19
N ILE A 138 13.78 -9.36 -11.57
CA ILE A 138 13.41 -9.24 -10.17
C ILE A 138 14.18 -10.30 -9.36
N PRO A 139 14.83 -9.93 -8.24
CA PRO A 139 15.47 -10.88 -7.34
C PRO A 139 14.50 -11.97 -6.88
N TYR A 140 14.95 -13.23 -6.95
CA TYR A 140 14.17 -14.39 -6.55
C TYR A 140 14.83 -15.12 -5.39
N TYR A 141 14.11 -15.23 -4.28
CA TYR A 141 14.57 -15.91 -3.07
C TYR A 141 13.81 -17.23 -2.91
N HIS A 142 14.58 -18.33 -2.88
CA HIS A 142 14.04 -19.68 -2.70
C HIS A 142 14.34 -20.16 -1.29
N PHE A 143 13.32 -20.25 -0.45
CA PHE A 143 13.39 -20.77 0.92
C PHE A 143 12.52 -22.02 1.02
N PRO A 144 13.11 -23.24 0.84
CA PRO A 144 12.36 -24.48 0.97
C PRO A 144 11.70 -24.60 2.34
N LEU A 145 10.49 -25.16 2.35
CA LEU A 145 9.80 -25.40 3.61
C LEU A 145 10.38 -26.66 4.27
N ASP A 146 10.92 -26.50 5.49
CA ASP A 146 11.17 -27.61 6.39
C ASP A 146 9.99 -27.73 7.38
N PRO A 147 9.23 -28.83 7.37
CA PRO A 147 8.11 -29.04 8.31
C PRO A 147 8.55 -28.98 9.79
N ASN A 148 9.84 -29.26 10.08
CA ASN A 148 10.40 -29.28 11.42
C ASN A 148 10.99 -27.95 11.86
N ASP A 149 11.27 -27.03 10.91
CA ASP A 149 11.88 -25.71 11.19
C ASP A 149 11.24 -24.58 10.40
N LYS A 150 9.92 -24.46 10.48
CA LYS A 150 9.17 -23.33 9.89
C LYS A 150 9.64 -21.96 10.37
N PRO A 151 9.98 -21.75 11.67
CA PRO A 151 10.47 -20.46 12.14
C PRO A 151 11.75 -19.97 11.45
N SER A 152 12.63 -20.86 11.00
CA SER A 152 13.84 -20.46 10.26
C SER A 152 13.50 -19.90 8.89
N GLN A 153 12.56 -20.50 8.17
CA GLN A 153 12.08 -19.97 6.91
C GLN A 153 11.41 -18.61 7.08
N GLU A 154 10.58 -18.43 8.12
CA GLU A 154 9.93 -17.17 8.40
C GLU A 154 10.94 -16.06 8.69
N ARG A 155 12.01 -16.34 9.43
CA ARG A 155 13.10 -15.36 9.65
C ARG A 155 13.80 -14.95 8.36
N GLN A 156 14.05 -15.90 7.44
CA GLN A 156 14.66 -15.60 6.13
C GLN A 156 13.75 -14.71 5.27
N VAL A 157 12.45 -14.98 5.28
CA VAL A 157 11.45 -14.13 4.59
C VAL A 157 11.44 -12.73 5.19
N TRP A 158 11.43 -12.63 6.52
CA TRP A 158 11.44 -11.34 7.22
C TRP A 158 12.71 -10.55 6.91
N GLN A 159 13.87 -11.21 6.89
CA GLN A 159 15.13 -10.57 6.52
C GLN A 159 15.07 -9.95 5.11
N VAL A 160 14.48 -10.65 4.13
CA VAL A 160 14.31 -10.09 2.77
C VAL A 160 13.40 -8.85 2.81
N ILE A 161 12.33 -8.86 3.59
CA ILE A 161 11.41 -7.72 3.72
C ILE A 161 12.16 -6.50 4.29
N GLU A 162 12.94 -6.70 5.37
CA GLU A 162 13.73 -5.63 6.00
C GLU A 162 14.83 -5.10 5.07
N GLU A 163 15.63 -5.98 4.46
CA GLU A 163 16.74 -5.61 3.57
C GLU A 163 16.28 -4.87 2.31
N THR A 164 15.11 -5.22 1.77
CA THR A 164 14.54 -4.55 0.60
C THR A 164 13.79 -3.27 0.96
N GLY A 165 13.45 -3.09 2.23
CA GLY A 165 12.58 -2.00 2.69
C GLY A 165 11.18 -2.11 2.12
N ALA A 166 10.68 -3.34 1.97
CA ALA A 166 9.34 -3.57 1.42
C ALA A 166 8.26 -3.08 2.39
N GLU A 167 7.29 -2.35 1.84
CA GLU A 167 6.17 -1.75 2.55
C GLU A 167 4.91 -2.63 2.48
N LEU A 168 4.88 -3.53 1.49
CA LEU A 168 3.74 -4.41 1.25
C LEU A 168 4.21 -5.81 0.88
N VAL A 169 3.55 -6.82 1.43
CA VAL A 169 3.72 -8.23 1.05
C VAL A 169 2.45 -8.73 0.38
N ILE A 170 2.57 -9.20 -0.86
CA ILE A 170 1.47 -9.81 -1.61
C ILE A 170 1.60 -11.32 -1.58
N LEU A 171 0.60 -12.01 -1.02
CA LEU A 171 0.52 -13.48 -1.03
C LEU A 171 -0.16 -13.96 -2.32
N ALA A 172 0.62 -14.21 -3.37
CA ALA A 172 0.14 -14.65 -4.67
C ALA A 172 0.07 -16.18 -4.75
N ARG A 173 -1.00 -16.76 -4.19
CA ARG A 173 -1.16 -18.21 -3.97
C ARG A 173 -0.06 -18.85 -3.13
N TYR A 174 0.50 -18.10 -2.22
CA TYR A 174 1.36 -18.65 -1.19
C TYR A 174 0.51 -19.31 -0.11
N MET A 175 0.43 -20.65 -0.13
CA MET A 175 -0.49 -21.42 0.72
C MET A 175 0.07 -21.73 2.10
N GLN A 176 1.33 -21.35 2.37
CA GLN A 176 1.92 -21.48 3.68
C GLN A 176 1.49 -20.28 4.53
N ALA A 177 0.69 -20.52 5.56
CA ALA A 177 0.30 -19.45 6.47
C ALA A 177 1.55 -18.90 7.16
N VAL A 178 1.79 -17.61 6.99
CA VAL A 178 2.72 -16.84 7.82
C VAL A 178 2.16 -16.85 9.24
N SER A 179 2.99 -16.96 10.28
CA SER A 179 2.50 -16.98 11.65
C SER A 179 1.74 -15.68 11.96
N TYR A 180 0.70 -15.77 12.78
CA TYR A 180 -0.21 -14.66 13.11
C TYR A 180 0.50 -13.44 13.71
N THR A 181 1.70 -13.62 14.27
CA THR A 181 2.54 -12.56 14.81
C THR A 181 3.11 -11.61 13.75
N HIS A 182 3.25 -12.05 12.50
CA HIS A 182 3.77 -11.23 11.40
C HIS A 182 2.66 -10.48 10.63
N LEU A 183 1.39 -10.79 10.87
CA LEU A 183 0.25 -10.11 10.24
C LEU A 183 -0.24 -8.85 11.00
N ARG A 184 0.44 -8.47 12.08
CA ARG A 184 0.09 -7.34 12.94
C ARG A 184 1.18 -6.25 13.01
N ALA A 185 2.14 -6.29 12.09
CA ALA A 185 3.16 -5.23 12.01
C ALA A 185 2.69 -4.11 11.09
#